data_316e28e986b552726a7ab38fdd352d80
#
_entry.id   316e28e986b552726a7ab38fdd352d80
#
_cell.length_a   1.000
_cell.length_b   1.000
_cell.length_c   1.000
_cell.angle_alpha   90.00
_cell.angle_beta   90.00
_cell.angle_gamma   90.00
#
_symmetry.space_group_name_H-M   'P 1'
#
loop_
_entity.id
_entity.type
_entity.pdbx_description
1 polymer ?
#
loop_
_entity_poly.entity_id
_entity_poly.type
_entity_poly.pdbx_seq_one_letter_code
_entity_poly.pdbx_strand_id
1 'polypeptide(L)'
;MSFRMYEGIFSGAAIVAFLATGCSSQSSVSTMPSGATATQSRALGISASPAGGGILQQLKKQVVIGSTIDPVYGQLNPYGLDVAKRTSGAFKKGDLAVCNFNDNTNTQGTGYTIVALHPKPGSTPTLVTADPTNLVGCNAIALGPDDKIYAAAFASNDNPIYSSSGSLITNLSGSPFNHPFGQIFAQREGGSPADDGAGSAVYESNAADGSIVRINVPSLTSEVIATGFPVNGGPPGSILGPSGLQYDPGHDRLFVVDGDNNSVTTITGVSGMHHECLKVRARGTRFEGSCASRTRVLYSGAPLNGPISSALLFNGTLVVGNTLDPSGQNLMIAISPGGHVEDIRNVDTGAGGAIFGMVATGEDAQDTKIYFNDDNANNLQVLER
;
A
#
# COMPACT_ATOMS: atom_id res chain seq x y z
N MET A 1 -47.80 59.07 2.23
CA MET A 1 -47.55 59.29 3.66
C MET A 1 -46.18 58.67 3.99
N SER A 2 -45.16 59.42 3.93
CA SER A 2 -44.61 60.37 4.88
C SER A 2 -43.69 59.72 5.94
N PHE A 3 -42.37 59.89 5.71
CA PHE A 3 -41.25 60.26 6.67
C PHE A 3 -40.89 59.22 7.75
N ARG A 4 -39.59 58.95 8.10
CA ARG A 4 -38.40 59.80 8.24
C ARG A 4 -37.10 59.02 8.23
N MET A 5 -36.05 59.65 7.73
CA MET A 5 -34.61 59.40 7.93
C MET A 5 -34.18 59.55 9.40
N TYR A 6 -33.11 58.85 9.77
CA TYR A 6 -32.08 59.42 10.67
C TYR A 6 -30.68 58.94 10.26
N GLU A 7 -29.86 59.92 9.98
CA GLU A 7 -28.41 59.81 9.75
C GLU A 7 -27.66 59.70 11.09
N GLY A 8 -26.51 59.02 11.04
CA GLY A 8 -25.55 59.06 12.15
C GLY A 8 -24.17 58.70 11.67
N ILE A 9 -23.36 59.69 11.33
CA ILE A 9 -21.95 59.65 10.95
C ILE A 9 -21.11 59.45 12.22
N PHE A 10 -20.13 58.50 12.19
CA PHE A 10 -18.85 58.73 12.89
C PHE A 10 -17.69 58.02 12.14
N SER A 11 -16.73 58.86 11.76
CA SER A 11 -15.44 58.55 11.19
C SER A 11 -14.51 57.91 12.22
N GLY A 12 -13.72 56.94 11.78
CA GLY A 12 -12.57 56.42 12.49
C GLY A 12 -11.61 55.75 11.53
N ALA A 13 -10.65 56.52 11.03
CA ALA A 13 -9.55 55.99 10.21
C ALA A 13 -8.57 55.24 11.09
N ALA A 14 -8.31 53.99 10.83
CA ALA A 14 -7.15 53.25 11.34
C ALA A 14 -6.31 52.81 10.15
N ILE A 15 -5.13 53.39 10.07
CA ILE A 15 -4.05 53.01 9.16
C ILE A 15 -3.50 51.67 9.64
N VAL A 16 -3.60 50.61 8.85
CA VAL A 16 -2.86 49.37 9.08
C VAL A 16 -1.79 49.23 7.98
N ALA A 17 -0.56 49.29 8.42
CA ALA A 17 0.62 49.11 7.59
C ALA A 17 0.68 47.65 7.11
N PHE A 18 0.77 47.43 5.79
CA PHE A 18 1.10 46.15 5.18
C PHE A 18 2.60 45.90 5.37
N LEU A 19 2.95 44.99 6.26
CA LEU A 19 4.26 44.32 6.23
C LEU A 19 4.13 43.12 5.32
N ALA A 20 4.78 43.18 4.19
CA ALA A 20 5.00 42.04 3.30
C ALA A 20 5.98 41.08 3.98
N THR A 21 5.47 39.96 4.47
CA THR A 21 6.31 38.78 4.83
C THR A 21 6.16 37.74 3.76
N GLY A 22 7.30 37.32 3.24
CA GLY A 22 7.42 36.42 2.14
C GLY A 22 6.78 35.05 2.40
N CYS A 23 6.23 34.46 1.36
CA CYS A 23 5.81 33.08 1.31
C CYS A 23 7.02 32.17 1.49
N SER A 24 7.17 31.58 2.66
CA SER A 24 7.86 30.32 2.82
C SER A 24 6.81 29.22 2.76
N SER A 25 6.90 28.36 1.76
CA SER A 25 6.15 27.13 1.68
C SER A 25 6.52 26.26 2.89
N GLN A 26 5.72 26.28 3.93
CA GLN A 26 5.81 25.31 4.99
C GLN A 26 5.11 24.05 4.52
N SER A 27 5.92 23.05 4.15
CA SER A 27 5.49 21.66 4.17
C SER A 27 4.92 21.39 5.57
N SER A 28 3.65 21.02 5.65
CA SER A 28 3.03 20.59 6.89
C SER A 28 3.65 19.24 7.28
N VAL A 29 4.69 19.31 8.11
CA VAL A 29 5.24 18.12 8.78
C VAL A 29 4.14 17.61 9.70
N SER A 30 3.60 16.44 9.38
CA SER A 30 2.67 15.72 10.25
C SER A 30 3.41 15.38 11.55
N THR A 31 3.15 16.11 12.62
CA THR A 31 3.74 15.80 13.93
C THR A 31 3.07 14.54 14.46
N MET A 32 3.83 13.45 14.50
CA MET A 32 3.42 12.21 15.13
C MET A 32 3.09 12.41 16.62
N PRO A 33 2.03 11.81 17.16
CA PRO A 33 1.80 11.79 18.58
C PRO A 33 2.87 10.95 19.28
N SER A 34 3.64 11.56 20.18
CA SER A 34 4.58 10.90 21.08
C SER A 34 3.80 10.04 22.08
N GLY A 35 3.71 8.72 21.84
CA GLY A 35 2.97 7.81 22.71
C GLY A 35 3.32 6.32 22.59
N ALA A 36 4.30 5.94 21.79
CA ALA A 36 4.74 4.55 21.73
C ALA A 36 5.80 4.29 22.81
N THR A 37 5.41 3.62 23.89
CA THR A 37 6.34 3.08 24.89
C THR A 37 7.14 1.96 24.22
N ALA A 38 8.43 2.19 23.99
CA ALA A 38 9.34 1.18 23.45
C ALA A 38 9.44 -0.02 24.40
N THR A 39 8.82 -1.12 24.05
CA THR A 39 9.06 -2.41 24.70
C THR A 39 10.38 -2.96 24.15
N GLN A 40 11.37 -3.14 25.01
CA GLN A 40 12.66 -3.70 24.64
C GLN A 40 12.49 -5.08 24.00
N SER A 41 12.71 -5.16 22.69
CA SER A 41 12.74 -6.41 21.94
C SER A 41 14.10 -7.08 22.12
N ARG A 42 14.07 -8.36 22.43
CA ARG A 42 15.24 -9.23 22.49
C ARG A 42 15.87 -9.28 21.09
N ALA A 43 17.10 -8.85 20.95
CA ALA A 43 17.84 -8.91 19.69
C ALA A 43 17.93 -10.36 19.20
N LEU A 44 17.14 -10.69 18.18
CA LEU A 44 17.32 -11.90 17.40
C LEU A 44 18.48 -11.65 16.44
N GLY A 45 19.45 -12.56 16.44
CA GLY A 45 20.70 -12.39 15.74
C GLY A 45 20.52 -12.12 14.23
N ILE A 46 21.18 -11.09 13.75
CA ILE A 46 21.39 -10.87 12.32
C ILE A 46 22.25 -12.04 11.84
N SER A 47 21.71 -12.95 11.03
CA SER A 47 22.54 -13.94 10.34
C SER A 47 23.50 -13.21 9.42
N ALA A 48 24.77 -13.59 9.46
CA ALA A 48 25.78 -13.04 8.56
C ALA A 48 25.29 -13.19 7.10
N SER A 49 25.30 -12.10 6.35
CA SER A 49 24.98 -12.11 4.93
C SER A 49 25.82 -13.16 4.19
N PRO A 50 25.24 -13.88 3.20
CA PRO A 50 26.01 -14.77 2.34
C PRO A 50 27.19 -14.02 1.70
N ALA A 51 28.28 -14.71 1.38
CA ALA A 51 29.53 -14.16 0.83
C ALA A 51 29.42 -13.45 -0.54
N GLY A 52 28.30 -12.80 -0.83
CA GLY A 52 27.99 -12.06 -2.06
C GLY A 52 27.06 -10.86 -1.83
N GLY A 53 26.72 -10.51 -0.58
CA GLY A 53 25.70 -9.53 -0.25
C GLY A 53 24.27 -10.06 -0.51
N GLY A 54 23.29 -9.57 0.25
CA GLY A 54 21.88 -9.87 0.03
C GLY A 54 21.36 -9.28 -1.30
N ILE A 55 20.13 -9.65 -1.67
CA ILE A 55 19.55 -9.24 -2.96
C ILE A 55 19.45 -7.71 -3.10
N LEU A 56 19.11 -6.99 -2.02
CA LEU A 56 18.99 -5.53 -2.05
C LEU A 56 20.34 -4.84 -2.33
N GLN A 57 21.45 -5.41 -1.85
CA GLN A 57 22.81 -4.91 -2.12
C GLN A 57 23.28 -5.25 -3.54
N GLN A 58 22.70 -6.26 -4.16
CA GLN A 58 23.00 -6.63 -5.54
C GLN A 58 22.27 -5.76 -6.56
N LEU A 59 21.11 -5.21 -6.22
CA LEU A 59 20.34 -4.25 -7.03
C LEU A 59 20.97 -2.85 -6.91
N LYS A 60 22.11 -2.63 -7.53
CA LYS A 60 22.98 -1.46 -7.31
C LYS A 60 22.41 -0.16 -7.84
N LYS A 61 21.63 -0.22 -8.92
CA LYS A 61 21.05 0.97 -9.54
C LYS A 61 19.68 1.26 -8.92
N GLN A 62 19.47 2.51 -8.63
CA GLN A 62 18.15 3.06 -8.29
C GLN A 62 17.81 4.12 -9.33
N VAL A 63 16.73 3.91 -10.05
CA VAL A 63 16.40 4.72 -11.24
C VAL A 63 14.98 5.25 -11.10
N VAL A 64 14.81 6.56 -11.30
CA VAL A 64 13.50 7.19 -11.41
C VAL A 64 12.85 6.82 -12.74
N ILE A 65 11.68 6.22 -12.71
CA ILE A 65 10.88 5.90 -13.89
C ILE A 65 10.14 7.15 -14.37
N GLY A 66 9.42 7.82 -13.49
CA GLY A 66 8.68 9.04 -13.82
C GLY A 66 7.81 9.52 -12.67
N SER A 67 7.19 10.69 -12.86
CA SER A 67 6.21 11.23 -11.93
C SER A 67 4.97 10.34 -11.88
N THR A 68 4.38 10.21 -10.70
CA THR A 68 3.09 9.52 -10.48
C THR A 68 1.91 10.49 -10.40
N ILE A 69 2.20 11.80 -10.45
CA ILE A 69 1.15 12.83 -10.40
C ILE A 69 0.24 12.69 -11.62
N ASP A 70 -1.04 12.54 -11.36
CA ASP A 70 -2.04 12.43 -12.41
C ASP A 70 -2.05 13.67 -13.32
N PRO A 71 -1.95 13.50 -14.65
CA PRO A 71 -1.81 14.62 -15.56
C PRO A 71 -3.08 15.44 -15.81
N VAL A 72 -4.25 14.95 -15.34
CA VAL A 72 -5.54 15.59 -15.59
C VAL A 72 -6.06 16.35 -14.38
N TYR A 73 -6.04 15.71 -13.21
CA TYR A 73 -6.57 16.26 -11.95
C TYR A 73 -5.47 16.70 -10.98
N GLY A 74 -4.20 16.39 -11.28
CA GLY A 74 -3.06 16.76 -10.44
C GLY A 74 -2.98 15.99 -9.13
N GLN A 75 -3.67 14.84 -9.00
CA GLN A 75 -3.65 14.04 -7.80
C GLN A 75 -2.29 13.39 -7.60
N LEU A 76 -1.92 13.14 -6.37
CA LEU A 76 -0.56 12.79 -5.96
C LEU A 76 -0.56 11.85 -4.75
N ASN A 77 0.61 11.61 -4.15
CA ASN A 77 0.83 10.70 -3.05
C ASN A 77 0.54 9.24 -3.48
N PRO A 78 1.50 8.60 -4.21
CA PRO A 78 1.28 7.29 -4.81
C PRO A 78 1.36 6.18 -3.76
N TYR A 79 0.26 5.44 -3.55
CA TYR A 79 0.19 4.34 -2.60
C TYR A 79 0.19 2.97 -3.29
N GLY A 80 -0.91 2.58 -3.95
CA GLY A 80 -1.02 1.27 -4.58
C GLY A 80 -0.10 1.13 -5.80
N LEU A 81 0.45 -0.07 -6.02
CA LEU A 81 1.31 -0.39 -7.16
C LEU A 81 1.15 -1.86 -7.57
N ASP A 82 0.90 -2.10 -8.85
CA ASP A 82 0.96 -3.44 -9.44
C ASP A 82 1.42 -3.39 -10.91
N VAL A 83 1.76 -4.56 -11.47
CA VAL A 83 2.30 -4.71 -12.84
C VAL A 83 1.28 -5.33 -13.76
N ALA A 84 1.05 -4.70 -14.92
CA ALA A 84 0.17 -5.22 -15.96
C ALA A 84 0.73 -6.52 -16.58
N LYS A 85 -0.11 -7.54 -16.60
CA LYS A 85 0.25 -8.91 -17.01
C LYS A 85 0.16 -9.13 -18.51
N ARG A 86 -0.59 -8.26 -19.19
CA ARG A 86 -0.78 -8.30 -20.65
C ARG A 86 -0.97 -6.91 -21.25
N THR A 87 -0.96 -6.82 -22.57
CA THR A 87 -1.36 -5.60 -23.28
C THR A 87 -2.87 -5.62 -23.47
N SER A 88 -3.59 -4.77 -22.72
CA SER A 88 -5.04 -4.68 -22.72
C SER A 88 -5.51 -3.31 -22.22
N GLY A 89 -6.52 -2.73 -22.87
CA GLY A 89 -7.09 -1.45 -22.46
C GLY A 89 -6.06 -0.31 -22.41
N ALA A 90 -5.87 0.28 -21.24
CA ALA A 90 -4.91 1.36 -21.00
C ALA A 90 -3.48 0.87 -20.78
N PHE A 91 -3.26 -0.44 -20.60
CA PHE A 91 -1.97 -1.01 -20.25
C PHE A 91 -1.28 -1.69 -21.42
N LYS A 92 0.05 -1.60 -21.43
CA LYS A 92 0.93 -2.54 -22.13
C LYS A 92 1.48 -3.53 -21.11
N LYS A 93 1.78 -4.76 -21.54
CA LYS A 93 2.43 -5.75 -20.64
C LYS A 93 3.68 -5.15 -20.00
N GLY A 94 3.75 -5.21 -18.69
CA GLY A 94 4.83 -4.67 -17.87
C GLY A 94 4.63 -3.21 -17.45
N ASP A 95 3.59 -2.52 -17.89
CA ASP A 95 3.25 -1.19 -17.35
C ASP A 95 2.92 -1.28 -15.86
N LEU A 96 3.20 -0.21 -15.16
CA LEU A 96 3.00 -0.08 -13.73
C LEU A 96 1.74 0.75 -13.47
N ALA A 97 0.76 0.15 -12.83
CA ALA A 97 -0.46 0.82 -12.38
C ALA A 97 -0.22 1.41 -11.00
N VAL A 98 -0.53 2.69 -10.82
CA VAL A 98 -0.31 3.44 -9.59
C VAL A 98 -1.59 4.10 -9.13
N CYS A 99 -1.90 3.96 -7.85
CA CYS A 99 -3.02 4.58 -7.14
C CYS A 99 -2.55 5.86 -6.46
N ASN A 100 -3.23 6.98 -6.66
CA ASN A 100 -2.96 8.24 -5.95
C ASN A 100 -3.93 8.40 -4.77
N PHE A 101 -3.36 8.50 -3.56
CA PHE A 101 -4.12 8.53 -2.32
C PHE A 101 -4.64 9.93 -1.96
N ASN A 102 -3.94 10.98 -2.38
CA ASN A 102 -4.28 12.37 -2.09
C ASN A 102 -4.78 13.12 -3.32
N ASP A 103 -5.63 14.11 -3.10
CA ASP A 103 -6.02 15.06 -4.13
C ASP A 103 -4.87 16.05 -4.49
N ASN A 104 -5.14 16.97 -5.38
CA ASN A 104 -4.16 17.98 -5.83
C ASN A 104 -3.82 19.04 -4.76
N THR A 105 -4.52 19.05 -3.64
CA THR A 105 -4.19 19.88 -2.46
C THR A 105 -3.36 19.12 -1.43
N ASN A 106 -3.02 17.87 -1.73
CA ASN A 106 -2.32 16.94 -0.85
C ASN A 106 -3.09 16.61 0.43
N THR A 107 -4.41 16.60 0.36
CA THR A 107 -5.24 16.17 1.47
C THR A 107 -5.25 14.64 1.55
N GLN A 108 -4.88 14.09 2.71
CA GLN A 108 -4.76 12.65 2.92
C GLN A 108 -6.09 11.92 2.74
N GLY A 109 -6.08 10.88 1.91
CA GLY A 109 -7.22 10.00 1.71
C GLY A 109 -8.33 10.55 0.81
N THR A 110 -8.08 11.60 0.04
CA THR A 110 -9.07 12.20 -0.86
C THR A 110 -8.79 11.97 -2.35
N GLY A 111 -7.70 11.29 -2.69
CA GLY A 111 -7.35 10.94 -4.06
C GLY A 111 -8.26 9.84 -4.62
N TYR A 112 -8.48 9.86 -5.93
CA TYR A 112 -9.40 8.97 -6.62
C TYR A 112 -8.95 8.63 -8.05
N THR A 113 -7.62 8.65 -8.31
CA THR A 113 -7.09 8.36 -9.64
C THR A 113 -6.16 7.16 -9.65
N ILE A 114 -6.17 6.44 -10.77
CA ILE A 114 -5.20 5.42 -11.13
C ILE A 114 -4.51 5.86 -12.41
N VAL A 115 -3.19 5.84 -12.41
CA VAL A 115 -2.36 6.14 -13.58
C VAL A 115 -1.52 4.93 -13.98
N ALA A 116 -1.11 4.89 -15.24
CA ALA A 116 -0.18 3.89 -15.78
C ALA A 116 1.14 4.55 -16.19
N LEU A 117 2.27 3.92 -15.86
CA LEU A 117 3.59 4.30 -16.32
C LEU A 117 4.27 3.12 -17.02
N HIS A 118 4.93 3.39 -18.13
CA HIS A 118 5.79 2.39 -18.76
C HIS A 118 7.09 2.23 -17.94
N PRO A 119 7.61 1.01 -17.68
CA PRO A 119 8.80 0.78 -16.84
C PRO A 119 10.11 1.23 -17.51
N LYS A 120 10.17 2.52 -17.88
CA LYS A 120 11.29 3.12 -18.62
C LYS A 120 11.55 4.53 -18.08
N PRO A 121 12.81 4.89 -17.81
CA PRO A 121 13.16 6.23 -17.36
C PRO A 121 12.61 7.33 -18.28
N GLY A 122 12.04 8.37 -17.66
CA GLY A 122 11.38 9.47 -18.37
C GLY A 122 9.96 9.16 -18.82
N SER A 123 9.34 8.08 -18.30
CA SER A 123 7.93 7.79 -18.54
C SER A 123 7.05 8.90 -17.97
N THR A 124 6.03 9.27 -18.74
CA THR A 124 4.97 10.18 -18.29
C THR A 124 3.74 9.37 -17.89
N PRO A 125 3.07 9.69 -16.78
CA PRO A 125 1.87 8.98 -16.37
C PRO A 125 0.72 9.20 -17.37
N THR A 126 -0.06 8.15 -17.59
CA THR A 126 -1.30 8.19 -18.37
C THR A 126 -2.45 7.89 -17.43
N LEU A 127 -3.48 8.74 -17.40
CA LEU A 127 -4.68 8.49 -16.59
C LEU A 127 -5.40 7.23 -17.11
N VAL A 128 -5.62 6.27 -16.21
CA VAL A 128 -6.40 5.06 -16.48
C VAL A 128 -7.85 5.27 -16.07
N THR A 129 -8.08 5.74 -14.85
CA THR A 129 -9.41 6.08 -14.34
C THR A 129 -9.36 7.16 -13.29
N ALA A 130 -10.48 7.89 -13.18
CA ALA A 130 -10.76 8.82 -12.08
C ALA A 130 -12.20 8.62 -11.64
N ASP A 131 -12.42 8.25 -10.38
CA ASP A 131 -13.75 7.97 -9.86
C ASP A 131 -13.93 8.62 -8.47
N PRO A 132 -14.40 9.88 -8.43
CA PRO A 132 -14.57 10.60 -7.17
C PRO A 132 -15.74 10.09 -6.31
N THR A 133 -16.45 9.05 -6.77
CA THR A 133 -17.57 8.46 -6.02
C THR A 133 -17.16 7.16 -5.34
N ASN A 134 -16.50 6.26 -6.06
CA ASN A 134 -16.24 4.90 -5.58
C ASN A 134 -14.78 4.67 -5.20
N LEU A 135 -13.84 5.50 -5.67
CA LEU A 135 -12.40 5.28 -5.51
C LEU A 135 -11.74 6.24 -4.51
N VAL A 136 -12.51 6.91 -3.66
CA VAL A 136 -11.96 7.94 -2.75
C VAL A 136 -11.01 7.33 -1.73
N GLY A 137 -9.80 7.88 -1.66
CA GLY A 137 -8.70 7.31 -0.89
C GLY A 137 -8.14 6.06 -1.55
N CYS A 138 -7.82 6.15 -2.87
CA CYS A 138 -7.22 5.04 -3.62
C CYS A 138 -5.92 4.60 -2.97
N ASN A 139 -5.96 3.48 -2.23
CA ASN A 139 -4.88 3.07 -1.33
C ASN A 139 -4.07 1.89 -1.85
N ALA A 140 -4.73 0.86 -2.37
CA ALA A 140 -4.06 -0.28 -2.99
C ALA A 140 -4.77 -0.69 -4.27
N ILE A 141 -4.05 -1.40 -5.12
CA ILE A 141 -4.57 -2.01 -6.35
C ILE A 141 -4.00 -3.41 -6.51
N ALA A 142 -4.79 -4.28 -7.13
CA ALA A 142 -4.36 -5.59 -7.57
C ALA A 142 -4.90 -5.86 -8.97
N LEU A 143 -4.02 -6.24 -9.90
CA LEU A 143 -4.39 -6.56 -11.25
C LEU A 143 -4.68 -8.07 -11.37
N GLY A 144 -5.84 -8.42 -11.90
CA GLY A 144 -6.18 -9.77 -12.27
C GLY A 144 -5.36 -10.29 -13.46
N PRO A 145 -5.53 -11.55 -13.88
CA PRO A 145 -4.81 -12.10 -15.02
C PRO A 145 -5.20 -11.47 -16.36
N ASP A 146 -6.34 -10.80 -16.44
CA ASP A 146 -6.86 -10.05 -17.58
C ASP A 146 -6.66 -8.51 -17.43
N ASP A 147 -5.86 -8.11 -16.43
CA ASP A 147 -5.62 -6.72 -16.04
C ASP A 147 -6.89 -5.96 -15.63
N LYS A 148 -7.96 -6.66 -15.22
CA LYS A 148 -9.01 -6.03 -14.39
C LYS A 148 -8.37 -5.45 -13.13
N ILE A 149 -8.78 -4.26 -12.78
CA ILE A 149 -8.25 -3.54 -11.64
C ILE A 149 -9.21 -3.73 -10.46
N TYR A 150 -8.73 -4.33 -9.38
CA TYR A 150 -9.38 -4.34 -8.08
C TYR A 150 -8.71 -3.26 -7.24
N ALA A 151 -9.49 -2.37 -6.64
CA ALA A 151 -8.93 -1.23 -5.92
C ALA A 151 -9.49 -1.13 -4.49
N ALA A 152 -8.59 -0.93 -3.53
CA ALA A 152 -8.95 -0.64 -2.15
C ALA A 152 -9.19 0.87 -2.01
N ALA A 153 -10.43 1.26 -1.81
CA ALA A 153 -10.84 2.65 -1.65
C ALA A 153 -11.06 2.98 -0.17
N PHE A 154 -10.00 3.44 0.48
CA PHE A 154 -9.90 3.63 1.92
C PHE A 154 -11.01 4.51 2.50
N ALA A 155 -11.27 5.68 1.92
CA ALA A 155 -12.21 6.64 2.47
C ALA A 155 -13.67 6.32 2.11
N SER A 156 -13.91 5.72 0.95
CA SER A 156 -15.26 5.26 0.57
C SER A 156 -15.68 3.96 1.26
N ASN A 157 -14.75 3.20 1.83
CA ASN A 157 -14.98 1.84 2.35
C ASN A 157 -15.51 0.89 1.27
N ASP A 158 -14.91 0.97 0.10
CA ASP A 158 -15.35 0.26 -1.10
C ASP A 158 -14.20 -0.53 -1.73
N ASN A 159 -14.55 -1.52 -2.55
CA ASN A 159 -13.65 -2.19 -3.45
C ASN A 159 -14.21 -2.09 -4.88
N PRO A 160 -14.02 -0.97 -5.58
CA PRO A 160 -14.43 -0.82 -6.95
C PRO A 160 -13.56 -1.65 -7.89
N ILE A 161 -14.19 -2.24 -8.90
CA ILE A 161 -13.56 -3.10 -9.90
C ILE A 161 -13.71 -2.43 -11.26
N TYR A 162 -12.57 -2.18 -11.91
CA TYR A 162 -12.54 -1.55 -13.23
C TYR A 162 -12.01 -2.53 -14.28
N SER A 163 -12.41 -2.32 -15.52
CA SER A 163 -11.77 -2.96 -16.66
C SER A 163 -10.33 -2.44 -16.84
N SER A 164 -9.52 -3.13 -17.63
CA SER A 164 -8.19 -2.66 -18.02
C SER A 164 -8.19 -1.31 -18.77
N SER A 165 -9.34 -0.86 -19.27
CA SER A 165 -9.51 0.48 -19.88
C SER A 165 -10.02 1.54 -18.89
N GLY A 166 -10.14 1.22 -17.60
CA GLY A 166 -10.57 2.16 -16.56
C GLY A 166 -12.08 2.34 -16.43
N SER A 167 -12.90 1.56 -17.13
CA SER A 167 -14.36 1.63 -16.99
C SER A 167 -14.81 0.84 -15.77
N LEU A 168 -15.64 1.43 -14.91
CA LEU A 168 -16.21 0.74 -13.75
C LEU A 168 -17.04 -0.46 -14.21
N ILE A 169 -16.74 -1.63 -13.68
CA ILE A 169 -17.51 -2.87 -13.88
C ILE A 169 -18.54 -3.01 -12.77
N THR A 170 -18.10 -2.88 -11.53
CA THR A 170 -18.95 -2.94 -10.34
C THR A 170 -18.23 -2.30 -9.15
N ASN A 171 -18.99 -1.97 -8.11
CA ASN A 171 -18.43 -1.55 -6.84
C ASN A 171 -18.94 -2.47 -5.73
N LEU A 172 -18.01 -3.06 -4.98
CA LEU A 172 -18.32 -3.79 -3.76
C LEU A 172 -18.26 -2.81 -2.60
N SER A 173 -19.40 -2.49 -2.00
CA SER A 173 -19.50 -1.44 -0.99
C SER A 173 -20.07 -1.94 0.34
N GLY A 174 -19.72 -1.25 1.42
CA GLY A 174 -20.17 -1.57 2.76
C GLY A 174 -19.46 -2.80 3.36
N SER A 175 -20.08 -3.45 4.37
CA SER A 175 -19.49 -4.64 5.01
C SER A 175 -19.19 -5.74 3.99
N PRO A 176 -18.00 -6.37 4.05
CA PRO A 176 -17.03 -6.34 5.17
C PRO A 176 -15.88 -5.32 5.03
N PHE A 177 -15.97 -4.34 4.15
CA PHE A 177 -14.90 -3.34 3.94
C PHE A 177 -14.91 -2.29 5.06
N ASN A 178 -13.74 -2.03 5.64
CA ASN A 178 -13.57 -1.08 6.74
C ASN A 178 -12.18 -0.44 6.69
N HIS A 179 -12.06 0.67 6.01
CA HIS A 179 -10.82 1.29 5.59
C HIS A 179 -9.90 0.28 4.87
N PRO A 180 -10.31 -0.19 3.67
CA PRO A 180 -9.50 -1.08 2.84
C PRO A 180 -8.10 -0.51 2.64
N PHE A 181 -7.05 -1.34 2.86
CA PHE A 181 -5.69 -0.82 2.91
C PHE A 181 -4.73 -1.53 1.96
N GLY A 182 -4.31 -2.76 2.24
CA GLY A 182 -3.46 -3.55 1.36
C GLY A 182 -4.27 -4.55 0.55
N GLN A 183 -3.83 -4.86 -0.66
CA GLN A 183 -4.56 -5.77 -1.55
C GLN A 183 -3.61 -6.60 -2.41
N ILE A 184 -3.98 -7.85 -2.68
CA ILE A 184 -3.25 -8.74 -3.60
C ILE A 184 -4.21 -9.67 -4.35
N PHE A 185 -4.00 -9.82 -5.66
CA PHE A 185 -4.68 -10.85 -6.45
C PHE A 185 -3.96 -12.20 -6.28
N ALA A 186 -4.67 -13.20 -5.82
CA ALA A 186 -4.18 -14.54 -5.57
C ALA A 186 -4.77 -15.53 -6.58
N GLN A 187 -3.89 -16.11 -7.41
CA GLN A 187 -4.21 -17.21 -8.29
C GLN A 187 -3.28 -18.37 -7.97
N ARG A 188 -3.85 -19.53 -7.66
CA ARG A 188 -3.05 -20.72 -7.38
C ARG A 188 -2.27 -21.17 -8.61
N GLU A 189 -1.12 -21.78 -8.37
CA GLU A 189 -0.32 -22.39 -9.43
C GLU A 189 -1.13 -23.44 -10.18
N GLY A 190 -1.07 -23.42 -11.51
CA GLY A 190 -1.86 -24.30 -12.39
C GLY A 190 -3.25 -23.78 -12.79
N GLY A 191 -3.69 -22.63 -12.25
CA GLY A 191 -4.87 -21.93 -12.78
C GLY A 191 -4.58 -21.36 -14.16
N SER A 192 -5.51 -21.55 -15.11
CA SER A 192 -5.34 -21.02 -16.47
C SER A 192 -5.43 -19.49 -16.45
N PRO A 193 -4.51 -18.78 -17.12
CA PRO A 193 -4.67 -17.34 -17.35
C PRO A 193 -5.91 -16.97 -18.17
N ALA A 194 -6.52 -17.97 -18.84
CA ALA A 194 -7.74 -17.80 -19.63
C ALA A 194 -9.02 -18.03 -18.80
N ASP A 195 -8.90 -18.68 -17.64
CA ASP A 195 -10.04 -18.85 -16.73
C ASP A 195 -10.19 -17.58 -15.93
N ASP A 196 -11.09 -16.70 -16.25
CA ASP A 196 -11.45 -15.44 -15.56
C ASP A 196 -11.36 -15.47 -14.03
N GLY A 197 -10.31 -16.12 -13.51
CA GLY A 197 -9.99 -16.27 -12.10
C GLY A 197 -10.77 -17.37 -11.39
N ALA A 198 -11.35 -18.37 -12.05
CA ALA A 198 -12.01 -19.50 -11.36
C ALA A 198 -11.05 -20.12 -10.33
N GLY A 199 -11.43 -20.08 -9.06
CA GLY A 199 -10.58 -20.48 -7.93
C GLY A 199 -9.53 -19.44 -7.51
N SER A 200 -9.58 -18.22 -8.06
CA SER A 200 -8.79 -17.08 -7.61
C SER A 200 -9.54 -16.24 -6.56
N ALA A 201 -8.81 -15.41 -5.86
CA ALA A 201 -9.36 -14.46 -4.92
C ALA A 201 -8.54 -13.17 -4.91
N VAL A 202 -9.16 -12.08 -4.46
CA VAL A 202 -8.45 -10.91 -3.98
C VAL A 202 -8.48 -10.97 -2.46
N TYR A 203 -7.31 -10.86 -1.83
CA TYR A 203 -7.20 -10.66 -0.40
C TYR A 203 -6.98 -9.19 -0.12
N GLU A 204 -7.69 -8.68 0.88
CA GLU A 204 -7.66 -7.28 1.29
C GLU A 204 -7.54 -7.18 2.80
N SER A 205 -6.72 -6.25 3.28
CA SER A 205 -6.63 -5.90 4.69
C SER A 205 -7.49 -4.68 5.00
N ASN A 206 -8.17 -4.71 6.15
CA ASN A 206 -8.92 -3.59 6.69
C ASN A 206 -8.12 -2.92 7.82
N ALA A 207 -7.74 -1.66 7.63
CA ALA A 207 -6.91 -0.95 8.59
C ALA A 207 -7.68 -0.45 9.82
N ALA A 208 -9.03 -0.34 9.76
CA ALA A 208 -9.81 0.15 10.89
C ALA A 208 -10.13 -0.93 11.94
N ASP A 209 -10.24 -2.19 11.55
CA ASP A 209 -10.64 -3.28 12.46
C ASP A 209 -9.66 -4.45 12.51
N GLY A 210 -8.60 -4.42 11.73
CA GLY A 210 -7.59 -5.47 11.71
C GLY A 210 -8.10 -6.79 11.15
N SER A 211 -9.01 -6.76 10.19
CA SER A 211 -9.49 -7.94 9.50
C SER A 211 -8.81 -8.16 8.15
N ILE A 212 -8.86 -9.41 7.67
CA ILE A 212 -8.50 -9.78 6.30
C ILE A 212 -9.76 -10.29 5.62
N VAL A 213 -10.08 -9.68 4.49
CA VAL A 213 -11.21 -10.02 3.63
C VAL A 213 -10.72 -10.85 2.46
N ARG A 214 -11.48 -11.85 2.06
CA ARG A 214 -11.35 -12.54 0.80
C ARG A 214 -12.52 -12.16 -0.11
N ILE A 215 -12.22 -11.72 -1.32
CA ILE A 215 -13.17 -11.51 -2.41
C ILE A 215 -12.97 -12.66 -3.39
N ASN A 216 -13.94 -13.56 -3.51
CA ASN A 216 -13.86 -14.71 -4.41
C ASN A 216 -14.06 -14.28 -5.87
N VAL A 217 -13.23 -14.77 -6.79
CA VAL A 217 -13.33 -14.46 -8.22
C VAL A 217 -13.73 -15.75 -8.97
N PRO A 218 -14.72 -15.70 -9.88
CA PRO A 218 -15.42 -14.51 -10.41
C PRO A 218 -16.71 -14.11 -9.69
N SER A 219 -17.12 -14.83 -8.63
CA SER A 219 -18.44 -14.61 -7.97
C SER A 219 -18.57 -13.26 -7.29
N LEU A 220 -17.45 -12.63 -6.95
CA LEU A 220 -17.34 -11.34 -6.23
C LEU A 220 -18.01 -11.35 -4.84
N THR A 221 -18.22 -12.54 -4.28
CA THR A 221 -18.66 -12.67 -2.88
C THR A 221 -17.49 -12.38 -1.94
N SER A 222 -17.69 -11.54 -0.96
CA SER A 222 -16.68 -11.14 0.02
C SER A 222 -16.98 -11.72 1.39
N GLU A 223 -15.93 -12.13 2.13
CA GLU A 223 -16.03 -12.65 3.48
C GLU A 223 -14.78 -12.31 4.29
N VAL A 224 -14.96 -12.06 5.58
CA VAL A 224 -13.84 -11.94 6.53
C VAL A 224 -13.29 -13.34 6.82
N ILE A 225 -12.02 -13.58 6.59
CA ILE A 225 -11.34 -14.86 6.87
C ILE A 225 -10.49 -14.82 8.14
N ALA A 226 -10.01 -13.63 8.52
CA ALA A 226 -9.22 -13.42 9.74
C ALA A 226 -9.60 -12.11 10.42
N THR A 227 -9.51 -12.07 11.75
CA THR A 227 -9.80 -10.88 12.57
C THR A 227 -8.75 -10.69 13.65
N GLY A 228 -8.66 -9.46 14.18
CA GLY A 228 -7.92 -9.14 15.39
C GLY A 228 -6.43 -8.89 15.20
N PHE A 229 -5.97 -8.62 13.98
CA PHE A 229 -4.68 -7.98 13.79
C PHE A 229 -4.67 -6.63 14.52
N PRO A 230 -3.55 -6.27 15.18
CA PRO A 230 -3.43 -4.97 15.83
C PRO A 230 -3.64 -3.80 14.86
N VAL A 231 -4.25 -2.73 15.36
CA VAL A 231 -4.42 -1.47 14.64
C VAL A 231 -4.19 -0.30 15.60
N ASN A 232 -3.56 0.77 15.13
CA ASN A 232 -3.32 1.96 15.96
C ASN A 232 -4.50 2.96 15.96
N GLY A 233 -5.47 2.81 15.06
CA GLY A 233 -6.61 3.72 14.92
C GLY A 233 -6.21 5.14 14.51
N GLY A 234 -5.07 5.31 13.84
CA GLY A 234 -4.58 6.61 13.35
C GLY A 234 -5.47 7.21 12.25
N PRO A 235 -5.35 8.51 11.97
CA PRO A 235 -5.99 9.15 10.82
C PRO A 235 -5.37 8.68 9.49
N PRO A 236 -5.99 8.99 8.34
CA PRO A 236 -5.40 8.77 7.03
C PRO A 236 -3.96 9.29 6.96
N GLY A 237 -3.05 8.52 6.37
CA GLY A 237 -1.62 8.83 6.31
C GLY A 237 -0.82 8.48 7.56
N SER A 238 -1.46 8.07 8.67
CA SER A 238 -0.80 7.65 9.92
C SER A 238 -1.35 6.35 10.49
N ILE A 239 -2.28 5.71 9.79
CA ILE A 239 -2.88 4.45 10.23
C ILE A 239 -1.88 3.31 10.06
N LEU A 240 -1.78 2.48 11.10
CA LEU A 240 -0.99 1.25 11.10
C LEU A 240 -1.89 0.08 11.50
N GLY A 241 -1.65 -1.03 10.87
CA GLY A 241 -2.38 -2.28 11.06
C GLY A 241 -1.92 -3.31 10.04
N PRO A 242 -2.74 -4.34 9.74
CA PRO A 242 -2.47 -5.21 8.60
C PRO A 242 -2.54 -4.37 7.32
N SER A 243 -1.48 -4.44 6.52
CA SER A 243 -1.27 -3.54 5.39
C SER A 243 -0.77 -4.30 4.16
N GLY A 244 0.53 -4.33 3.89
CA GLY A 244 1.08 -5.01 2.73
C GLY A 244 0.73 -6.49 2.70
N LEU A 245 0.11 -6.93 1.63
CA LEU A 245 -0.23 -8.32 1.38
C LEU A 245 0.56 -8.87 0.21
N GLN A 246 1.08 -10.10 0.34
CA GLN A 246 1.71 -10.83 -0.75
C GLN A 246 1.22 -12.27 -0.77
N TYR A 247 1.12 -12.85 -1.96
CA TYR A 247 0.67 -14.23 -2.12
C TYR A 247 1.72 -15.07 -2.84
N ASP A 248 2.04 -16.22 -2.25
CA ASP A 248 2.90 -17.24 -2.82
C ASP A 248 2.04 -18.38 -3.39
N PRO A 249 1.88 -18.46 -4.71
CA PRO A 249 1.00 -19.44 -5.34
C PRO A 249 1.48 -20.89 -5.18
N GLY A 250 2.81 -21.11 -5.12
CA GLY A 250 3.39 -22.43 -4.97
C GLY A 250 3.09 -23.09 -3.62
N HIS A 251 2.84 -22.30 -2.59
CA HIS A 251 2.54 -22.81 -1.24
C HIS A 251 1.14 -22.44 -0.74
N ASP A 252 0.30 -21.81 -1.58
CA ASP A 252 -1.00 -21.25 -1.18
C ASP A 252 -0.87 -20.42 0.12
N ARG A 253 0.09 -19.50 0.13
CA ARG A 253 0.51 -18.77 1.33
C ARG A 253 0.34 -17.26 1.18
N LEU A 254 -0.42 -16.68 2.12
CA LEU A 254 -0.54 -15.23 2.25
C LEU A 254 0.46 -14.72 3.29
N PHE A 255 1.17 -13.67 2.94
CA PHE A 255 1.95 -12.85 3.87
C PHE A 255 1.14 -11.63 4.23
N VAL A 256 1.12 -11.29 5.52
CA VAL A 256 0.45 -10.11 6.08
C VAL A 256 1.50 -9.29 6.83
N VAL A 257 1.81 -8.11 6.33
CA VAL A 257 2.64 -7.11 7.03
C VAL A 257 1.75 -6.35 7.99
N ASP A 258 2.16 -6.24 9.24
CA ASP A 258 1.43 -5.53 10.30
C ASP A 258 2.30 -4.42 10.87
N GLY A 259 1.95 -3.17 10.54
CA GLY A 259 2.70 -1.98 10.93
C GLY A 259 2.55 -1.61 12.40
N ASP A 260 1.39 -1.86 13.01
CA ASP A 260 1.19 -1.55 14.45
C ASP A 260 1.99 -2.49 15.37
N ASN A 261 2.26 -3.71 14.88
CA ASN A 261 2.99 -4.72 15.65
C ASN A 261 4.43 -4.95 15.14
N ASN A 262 4.87 -4.24 14.12
CA ASN A 262 6.18 -4.44 13.48
C ASN A 262 6.44 -5.91 13.17
N SER A 263 5.53 -6.56 12.47
CA SER A 263 5.61 -7.99 12.22
C SER A 263 5.15 -8.39 10.82
N VAL A 264 5.54 -9.60 10.44
CA VAL A 264 5.03 -10.31 9.26
C VAL A 264 4.45 -11.63 9.73
N THR A 265 3.19 -11.86 9.40
CA THR A 265 2.48 -13.12 9.64
C THR A 265 2.31 -13.87 8.31
N THR A 266 2.43 -15.21 8.35
CA THR A 266 2.12 -16.07 7.20
C THR A 266 0.93 -16.97 7.50
N ILE A 267 0.05 -17.12 6.51
CA ILE A 267 -1.13 -17.98 6.55
C ILE A 267 -1.01 -18.96 5.37
N THR A 268 -0.83 -20.25 5.63
CA THR A 268 -0.70 -21.30 4.60
C THR A 268 -2.04 -21.98 4.34
N GLY A 269 -2.32 -22.36 3.08
CA GLY A 269 -3.61 -22.94 2.68
C GLY A 269 -4.74 -21.90 2.77
N VAL A 270 -4.42 -20.64 2.45
CA VAL A 270 -5.33 -19.51 2.61
C VAL A 270 -6.57 -19.63 1.72
N SER A 271 -6.46 -20.27 0.57
CA SER A 271 -7.60 -20.51 -0.33
C SER A 271 -8.69 -21.42 0.29
N GLY A 272 -8.31 -22.25 1.24
CA GLY A 272 -9.22 -23.14 1.98
C GLY A 272 -9.71 -22.55 3.32
N MET A 273 -9.48 -21.28 3.59
CA MET A 273 -10.04 -20.63 4.77
C MET A 273 -11.54 -20.35 4.57
N HIS A 274 -12.26 -20.21 5.67
CA HIS A 274 -13.68 -19.88 5.68
C HIS A 274 -13.95 -18.73 6.64
N HIS A 275 -15.16 -18.25 6.67
CA HIS A 275 -15.57 -17.09 7.46
C HIS A 275 -15.06 -17.16 8.92
N GLU A 276 -14.32 -16.14 9.31
CA GLU A 276 -13.73 -15.94 10.65
C GLU A 276 -13.00 -17.15 11.25
N CYS A 277 -12.41 -18.02 10.42
CA CYS A 277 -11.72 -19.21 10.92
C CYS A 277 -10.40 -18.92 11.65
N LEU A 278 -9.86 -17.68 11.52
CA LEU A 278 -8.65 -17.23 12.18
C LEU A 278 -8.93 -16.01 13.07
N LYS A 279 -8.49 -16.09 14.33
CA LYS A 279 -8.52 -14.97 15.28
C LYS A 279 -7.12 -14.70 15.79
N VAL A 280 -6.61 -13.50 15.49
CA VAL A 280 -5.30 -13.02 15.95
C VAL A 280 -5.47 -12.40 17.34
N ARG A 281 -4.59 -12.77 18.28
CA ARG A 281 -4.63 -12.36 19.68
C ARG A 281 -3.25 -11.92 20.17
N ALA A 282 -3.22 -11.37 21.37
CA ALA A 282 -2.00 -11.00 22.08
C ALA A 282 -1.06 -10.15 21.19
N ARG A 283 -1.62 -9.12 20.56
CA ARG A 283 -0.91 -8.23 19.63
C ARG A 283 -0.15 -9.02 18.54
N GLY A 284 -0.85 -9.91 17.84
CA GLY A 284 -0.29 -10.61 16.68
C GLY A 284 0.56 -11.84 16.99
N THR A 285 0.72 -12.25 18.26
CA THR A 285 1.62 -13.37 18.64
C THR A 285 0.92 -14.69 18.92
N ARG A 286 -0.41 -14.70 19.07
CA ARG A 286 -1.23 -15.90 19.30
C ARG A 286 -2.35 -16.01 18.29
N PHE A 287 -2.60 -17.22 17.83
CA PHE A 287 -3.61 -17.52 16.82
C PHE A 287 -4.63 -18.51 17.38
N GLU A 288 -5.92 -18.25 17.16
CA GLU A 288 -7.06 -19.03 17.61
C GLU A 288 -8.00 -19.33 16.44
N GLY A 289 -8.89 -20.30 16.62
CA GLY A 289 -9.85 -20.74 15.60
C GLY A 289 -9.38 -21.96 14.82
N SER A 290 -10.22 -22.45 13.92
CA SER A 290 -9.98 -23.68 13.14
C SER A 290 -8.79 -23.57 12.17
N CYS A 291 -8.42 -22.34 11.79
CA CYS A 291 -7.30 -22.05 10.89
C CYS A 291 -6.00 -21.65 11.63
N ALA A 292 -5.99 -21.67 12.97
CA ALA A 292 -4.83 -21.24 13.75
C ALA A 292 -3.55 -22.03 13.45
N SER A 293 -3.66 -23.34 13.24
CA SER A 293 -2.51 -24.22 12.93
C SER A 293 -1.85 -23.92 11.56
N ARG A 294 -2.50 -23.14 10.70
CA ARG A 294 -1.98 -22.71 9.38
C ARG A 294 -1.23 -21.40 9.46
N THR A 295 -1.19 -20.75 10.64
CA THR A 295 -0.75 -19.38 10.82
C THR A 295 0.45 -19.32 11.74
N ARG A 296 1.45 -18.52 11.37
CA ARG A 296 2.63 -18.27 12.20
C ARG A 296 3.16 -16.87 12.00
N VAL A 297 3.80 -16.30 13.02
CA VAL A 297 4.65 -15.13 12.85
C VAL A 297 5.90 -15.56 12.09
N LEU A 298 6.16 -14.95 10.93
CA LEU A 298 7.38 -15.17 10.16
C LEU A 298 8.54 -14.38 10.78
N TYR A 299 8.29 -13.10 11.07
CA TYR A 299 9.26 -12.19 11.66
C TYR A 299 8.56 -11.14 12.51
N SER A 300 9.21 -10.63 13.57
CA SER A 300 8.72 -9.52 14.37
C SER A 300 9.84 -8.75 15.05
N GLY A 301 9.62 -7.45 15.24
CA GLY A 301 10.55 -6.52 15.89
C GLY A 301 11.55 -5.91 14.92
N ALA A 302 12.57 -5.24 15.48
CA ALA A 302 13.59 -4.55 14.67
C ALA A 302 14.31 -5.52 13.70
N PRO A 303 14.61 -5.08 12.46
CA PRO A 303 14.56 -3.70 11.97
C PRO A 303 13.21 -3.22 11.42
N LEU A 304 12.13 -4.02 11.51
CA LEU A 304 10.79 -3.54 11.16
C LEU A 304 10.37 -2.42 12.12
N ASN A 305 9.92 -1.30 11.57
CA ASN A 305 9.50 -0.12 12.31
C ASN A 305 8.47 0.68 11.49
N GLY A 306 7.19 0.53 11.78
CA GLY A 306 6.08 1.09 11.00
C GLY A 306 6.02 0.56 9.56
N PRO A 307 6.18 -0.76 9.31
CA PRO A 307 6.15 -1.30 7.96
C PRO A 307 4.72 -1.26 7.40
N ILE A 308 4.61 -0.93 6.11
CA ILE A 308 3.32 -0.93 5.39
C ILE A 308 3.40 -1.76 4.12
N SER A 309 4.43 -1.56 3.30
CA SER A 309 4.52 -2.11 1.96
C SER A 309 5.32 -3.41 1.91
N SER A 310 5.09 -4.19 0.87
CA SER A 310 5.86 -5.42 0.64
C SER A 310 5.92 -5.82 -0.83
N ALA A 311 6.95 -6.59 -1.19
CA ALA A 311 7.09 -7.25 -2.47
C ALA A 311 7.67 -8.66 -2.26
N LEU A 312 7.12 -9.65 -2.97
CA LEU A 312 7.60 -11.03 -2.91
C LEU A 312 8.52 -11.32 -4.10
N LEU A 313 9.73 -11.79 -3.82
CA LEU A 313 10.71 -12.13 -4.85
C LEU A 313 10.52 -13.58 -5.34
N PHE A 314 11.10 -13.88 -6.50
CA PHE A 314 11.06 -15.19 -7.16
C PHE A 314 11.46 -16.37 -6.25
N ASN A 315 12.37 -16.16 -5.31
CA ASN A 315 12.88 -17.17 -4.40
C ASN A 315 12.11 -17.27 -3.06
N GLY A 316 10.99 -16.54 -2.94
CA GLY A 316 10.16 -16.49 -1.73
C GLY A 316 10.68 -15.53 -0.65
N THR A 317 11.77 -14.79 -0.89
CA THR A 317 12.20 -13.69 0.00
C THR A 317 11.17 -12.57 -0.06
N LEU A 318 10.70 -12.12 1.09
CA LEU A 318 9.78 -10.98 1.22
C LEU A 318 10.60 -9.71 1.49
N VAL A 319 10.45 -8.72 0.63
CA VAL A 319 10.97 -7.37 0.89
C VAL A 319 9.86 -6.54 1.53
N VAL A 320 10.15 -5.93 2.67
CA VAL A 320 9.20 -5.12 3.45
C VAL A 320 9.74 -3.70 3.56
N GLY A 321 8.88 -2.70 3.32
CA GLY A 321 9.21 -1.28 3.45
C GLY A 321 8.74 -0.71 4.79
N ASN A 322 9.66 -0.08 5.53
CA ASN A 322 9.35 0.73 6.70
C ASN A 322 8.85 2.10 6.25
N THR A 323 7.56 2.21 6.04
CA THR A 323 6.94 3.42 5.51
C THR A 323 6.76 4.49 6.58
N LEU A 324 6.17 4.13 7.72
CA LEU A 324 5.92 5.06 8.83
C LEU A 324 6.93 4.88 9.95
N ASP A 325 8.22 4.79 9.61
CA ASP A 325 9.31 4.67 10.57
C ASP A 325 9.47 5.96 11.39
N PRO A 326 9.23 5.92 12.72
CA PRO A 326 9.39 7.09 13.58
C PRO A 326 10.82 7.64 13.63
N SER A 327 11.82 6.85 13.23
CA SER A 327 13.21 7.34 13.11
C SER A 327 13.47 8.11 11.82
N GLY A 328 12.49 8.18 10.92
CA GLY A 328 12.57 8.89 9.65
C GLY A 328 13.43 8.20 8.59
N GLN A 329 13.62 6.88 8.71
CA GLN A 329 14.38 6.10 7.73
C GLN A 329 13.44 5.37 6.77
N ASN A 330 13.80 5.35 5.49
CA ASN A 330 13.06 4.65 4.44
C ASN A 330 13.76 3.32 4.10
N LEU A 331 13.63 2.34 5.00
CA LEU A 331 14.32 1.06 4.88
C LEU A 331 13.46 0.04 4.12
N MET A 332 14.08 -0.63 3.16
CA MET A 332 13.63 -1.94 2.66
C MET A 332 14.38 -3.04 3.40
N ILE A 333 13.66 -4.02 3.91
CA ILE A 333 14.19 -5.16 4.68
C ILE A 333 13.84 -6.45 3.92
N ALA A 334 14.85 -7.21 3.50
CA ALA A 334 14.67 -8.52 2.89
C ALA A 334 14.61 -9.60 3.97
N ILE A 335 13.50 -10.35 4.01
CA ILE A 335 13.23 -11.42 4.98
C ILE A 335 13.11 -12.74 4.21
N SER A 336 13.95 -13.70 4.54
CA SER A 336 13.93 -15.04 3.92
C SER A 336 12.64 -15.79 4.20
N PRO A 337 12.31 -16.84 3.42
CA PRO A 337 11.20 -17.75 3.71
C PRO A 337 11.28 -18.41 5.10
N GLY A 338 12.48 -18.49 5.68
CA GLY A 338 12.75 -18.98 7.03
C GLY A 338 12.54 -17.96 8.15
N GLY A 339 12.27 -16.69 7.81
CA GLY A 339 12.07 -15.61 8.78
C GLY A 339 13.38 -14.99 9.30
N HIS A 340 14.40 -14.94 8.50
CA HIS A 340 15.67 -14.27 8.84
C HIS A 340 15.84 -13.01 7.99
N VAL A 341 16.31 -11.92 8.59
CA VAL A 341 16.73 -10.74 7.83
C VAL A 341 18.00 -11.07 7.05
N GLU A 342 17.92 -10.98 5.74
CA GLU A 342 19.03 -11.24 4.80
C GLU A 342 19.76 -9.97 4.40
N ASP A 343 19.01 -8.86 4.30
CA ASP A 343 19.55 -7.61 3.78
C ASP A 343 18.70 -6.41 4.20
N ILE A 344 19.31 -5.24 4.26
CA ILE A 344 18.65 -3.96 4.57
C ILE A 344 19.20 -2.88 3.65
N ARG A 345 18.34 -2.06 3.09
CA ARG A 345 18.74 -0.91 2.27
C ARG A 345 17.86 0.31 2.56
N ASN A 346 18.49 1.46 2.81
CA ASN A 346 17.79 2.75 2.78
C ASN A 346 17.67 3.21 1.32
N VAL A 347 16.45 3.46 0.86
CA VAL A 347 16.16 3.81 -0.55
C VAL A 347 15.80 5.27 -0.74
N ASP A 348 15.56 6.01 0.34
CA ASP A 348 15.41 7.46 0.33
C ASP A 348 15.95 8.06 1.63
N THR A 349 16.78 9.10 1.49
CA THR A 349 17.40 9.83 2.60
C THR A 349 16.61 11.09 2.98
N GLY A 350 15.45 11.31 2.37
CA GLY A 350 14.50 12.38 2.71
C GLY A 350 13.76 12.11 4.03
N ALA A 351 12.61 12.72 4.18
CA ALA A 351 11.74 12.45 5.32
C ALA A 351 11.25 11.00 5.34
N GLY A 352 10.90 10.47 6.50
CA GLY A 352 10.19 9.19 6.58
C GLY A 352 8.84 9.27 5.86
N GLY A 353 8.37 8.13 5.32
CA GLY A 353 7.12 8.04 4.58
C GLY A 353 7.27 7.90 3.07
N ALA A 354 8.49 7.66 2.57
CA ALA A 354 8.71 7.56 1.13
C ALA A 354 8.16 6.28 0.50
N ILE A 355 8.20 5.13 1.19
CA ILE A 355 7.91 3.84 0.55
C ILE A 355 6.47 3.42 0.81
N PHE A 356 5.61 3.43 -0.22
CA PHE A 356 4.26 2.90 -0.09
C PHE A 356 4.04 1.65 -0.96
N GLY A 357 3.66 1.76 -2.22
CA GLY A 357 3.48 0.60 -3.08
C GLY A 357 4.81 -0.03 -3.47
N MET A 358 4.90 -1.35 -3.39
CA MET A 358 6.04 -2.11 -3.91
C MET A 358 5.59 -3.31 -4.72
N VAL A 359 6.31 -3.61 -5.80
CA VAL A 359 6.13 -4.83 -6.58
C VAL A 359 7.46 -5.32 -7.11
N ALA A 360 7.66 -6.64 -7.11
CA ALA A 360 8.84 -7.27 -7.68
C ALA A 360 8.51 -7.94 -9.01
N THR A 361 9.48 -7.94 -9.91
CA THR A 361 9.46 -8.70 -11.16
C THR A 361 10.76 -9.48 -11.33
N GLY A 362 10.77 -10.43 -12.24
CA GLY A 362 11.92 -11.29 -12.51
C GLY A 362 11.70 -12.72 -12.05
N GLU A 363 12.32 -13.66 -12.76
CA GLU A 363 12.22 -15.09 -12.50
C GLU A 363 13.49 -15.66 -11.84
N ASP A 364 14.55 -14.86 -11.79
CA ASP A 364 15.81 -15.19 -11.15
C ASP A 364 16.51 -13.94 -10.56
N ALA A 365 17.69 -14.15 -9.95
CA ALA A 365 18.44 -13.07 -9.35
C ALA A 365 19.04 -12.07 -10.36
N GLN A 366 19.15 -12.43 -11.64
CA GLN A 366 19.78 -11.59 -12.66
C GLN A 366 18.79 -10.58 -13.23
N ASP A 367 17.53 -10.97 -13.37
CA ASP A 367 16.46 -10.14 -13.93
C ASP A 367 15.53 -9.53 -12.88
N THR A 368 15.77 -9.83 -11.57
CA THR A 368 15.02 -9.26 -10.47
C THR A 368 15.07 -7.73 -10.49
N LYS A 369 13.89 -7.13 -10.40
CA LYS A 369 13.68 -5.69 -10.19
C LYS A 369 12.66 -5.49 -9.07
N ILE A 370 12.83 -4.43 -8.30
CA ILE A 370 11.86 -3.99 -7.30
C ILE A 370 11.43 -2.58 -7.66
N TYR A 371 10.18 -2.42 -8.07
CA TYR A 371 9.55 -1.12 -8.28
C TYR A 371 8.92 -0.66 -6.97
N PHE A 372 8.98 0.63 -6.71
CA PHE A 372 8.35 1.21 -5.54
C PHE A 372 7.91 2.66 -5.80
N ASN A 373 6.83 3.04 -5.17
CA ASN A 373 6.37 4.42 -5.13
C ASN A 373 7.15 5.18 -4.06
N ASP A 374 7.73 6.31 -4.46
CA ASP A 374 8.36 7.27 -3.56
C ASP A 374 7.40 8.45 -3.36
N ASP A 375 6.75 8.48 -2.20
CA ASP A 375 5.76 9.50 -1.85
C ASP A 375 6.38 10.88 -1.62
N ASN A 376 7.57 10.96 -1.04
CA ASN A 376 8.27 12.22 -0.84
C ASN A 376 8.52 12.97 -2.16
N ALA A 377 8.83 12.22 -3.22
CA ALA A 377 9.15 12.76 -4.53
C ALA A 377 7.98 12.66 -5.52
N ASN A 378 6.87 12.03 -5.15
CA ASN A 378 5.73 11.73 -6.03
C ASN A 378 6.16 11.10 -7.34
N ASN A 379 6.99 10.08 -7.25
CA ASN A 379 7.50 9.37 -8.41
C ASN A 379 7.56 7.85 -8.20
N LEU A 380 7.69 7.15 -9.30
CA LEU A 380 7.93 5.72 -9.34
C LEU A 380 9.41 5.48 -9.56
N GLN A 381 10.00 4.59 -8.78
CA GLN A 381 11.40 4.21 -8.87
C GLN A 381 11.56 2.69 -9.04
N VAL A 382 12.74 2.29 -9.50
CA VAL A 382 13.13 0.89 -9.60
C VAL A 382 14.53 0.67 -9.02
N LEU A 383 14.67 -0.41 -8.27
CA LEU A 383 15.95 -1.00 -7.94
C LEU A 383 16.26 -2.11 -8.94
N GLU A 384 17.43 -2.04 -9.58
CA GLU A 384 17.91 -3.02 -10.56
C GLU A 384 19.43 -3.20 -10.48
N ARG A 385 19.97 -4.19 -11.19
CA ARG A 385 21.40 -4.47 -11.26
C ARG A 385 22.22 -3.46 -12.05
#